data_09475c3473155f993e27cf9d1386781e
#
_entry.id   09475c3473155f993e27cf9d1386781e
#
_cell.length_a   1.000
_cell.length_b   1.000
_cell.length_c   1.000
_cell.angle_alpha   90.00
_cell.angle_beta   90.00
_cell.angle_gamma   90.00
#
_symmetry.space_group_name_H-M   'P 1'
#
loop_
_entity.id
_entity.type
_entity.pdbx_description
1 polymer ?
#
loop_
_entity_poly.entity_id
_entity_poly.type
_entity_poly.pdbx_seq_one_letter_code
_entity_poly.pdbx_strand_id
1 'polypeptide(L)'
;MPDDSPTPPLSLNGSDEPVVRFANVTKRYGDLTVLDQLNLDVSEGEMVSIIGPSGSGKTTVLRVLMTLETIDDGVIYVDGKPLTHMERNGVLVPSDARYLRQMRQNIGMCFQHFNLFPHMTALENCMEGPVYSLGMTKQEARERAEDLL
;
A
#
# COMPACT_ATOMS: atom_id res chain seq x y z
N MET A 1 25.91 -17.44 -16.28
CA MET A 1 24.60 -17.14 -15.73
C MET A 1 24.64 -15.68 -15.32
N PRO A 2 23.81 -14.79 -15.88
CA PRO A 2 23.76 -13.43 -15.41
C PRO A 2 23.16 -13.41 -14.00
N ASP A 3 23.75 -12.61 -13.14
CA ASP A 3 23.32 -12.35 -11.76
C ASP A 3 22.01 -11.54 -11.82
N ASP A 4 20.91 -12.20 -11.46
CA ASP A 4 19.54 -11.66 -11.47
C ASP A 4 19.17 -11.08 -10.08
N SER A 5 20.16 -10.60 -9.34
CA SER A 5 19.90 -9.88 -8.10
C SER A 5 19.21 -8.56 -8.42
N PRO A 6 18.07 -8.23 -7.77
CA PRO A 6 17.42 -6.94 -7.96
C PRO A 6 18.40 -5.83 -7.61
N THR A 7 18.65 -4.95 -8.57
CA THR A 7 19.51 -3.78 -8.41
C THR A 7 19.00 -2.96 -7.23
N PRO A 8 19.80 -2.68 -6.19
CA PRO A 8 19.36 -1.82 -5.11
C PRO A 8 19.03 -0.43 -5.66
N PRO A 9 18.00 0.26 -5.13
CA PRO A 9 17.62 1.58 -5.61
C PRO A 9 18.82 2.54 -5.49
N LEU A 10 19.03 3.33 -6.54
CA LEU A 10 19.98 4.44 -6.54
C LEU A 10 19.65 5.34 -5.36
N SER A 11 20.57 5.47 -4.42
CA SER A 11 20.53 6.43 -3.32
C SER A 11 20.50 7.85 -3.90
N LEU A 12 19.31 8.44 -3.99
CA LEU A 12 19.13 9.86 -4.28
C LEU A 12 19.21 10.61 -2.95
N ASN A 13 20.27 11.37 -2.77
CA ASN A 13 20.46 12.24 -1.62
C ASN A 13 19.42 13.37 -1.63
N GLY A 14 18.61 13.49 -0.57
CA GLY A 14 17.81 14.67 -0.22
C GLY A 14 16.39 14.68 -0.80
N SER A 15 15.38 14.89 0.03
CA SER A 15 13.98 15.33 -0.18
C SER A 15 13.13 14.85 -1.39
N ASP A 16 13.66 14.01 -2.28
CA ASP A 16 13.02 13.55 -3.51
C ASP A 16 12.69 12.03 -3.51
N GLU A 17 12.72 11.35 -2.37
CA GLU A 17 12.36 9.94 -2.32
C GLU A 17 10.83 9.81 -2.38
N PRO A 18 10.27 9.04 -3.34
CA PRO A 18 8.83 8.92 -3.47
C PRO A 18 8.23 8.23 -2.25
N VAL A 19 7.05 8.68 -1.81
CA VAL A 19 6.30 8.04 -0.72
C VAL A 19 5.79 6.65 -1.10
N VAL A 20 5.55 6.41 -2.41
CA VAL A 20 5.24 5.08 -2.95
C VAL A 20 6.09 4.82 -4.18
N ARG A 21 6.72 3.65 -4.23
CA ARG A 21 7.49 3.19 -5.40
C ARG A 21 7.13 1.75 -5.73
N PHE A 22 6.76 1.52 -6.97
CA PHE A 22 6.69 0.20 -7.58
C PHE A 22 7.96 -0.02 -8.40
N ALA A 23 8.73 -1.04 -8.09
CA ALA A 23 9.97 -1.39 -8.79
C ALA A 23 9.80 -2.75 -9.47
N ASN A 24 9.64 -2.74 -10.81
CA ASN A 24 9.48 -3.92 -11.67
C ASN A 24 8.39 -4.90 -11.20
N VAL A 25 7.27 -4.37 -10.70
CA VAL A 25 6.21 -5.17 -10.09
C VAL A 25 5.45 -5.96 -11.14
N THR A 26 5.43 -7.27 -10.99
CA THR A 26 4.68 -8.20 -11.84
C THR A 26 3.60 -8.90 -11.04
N LYS A 27 2.39 -9.00 -11.63
CA LYS A 27 1.27 -9.77 -11.08
C LYS A 27 0.62 -10.62 -12.15
N ARG A 28 0.49 -11.92 -11.86
CA ARG A 28 -0.14 -12.90 -12.73
C ARG A 28 -1.35 -13.56 -12.05
N TYR A 29 -2.32 -13.94 -12.86
CA TYR A 29 -3.44 -14.79 -12.48
C TYR A 29 -3.49 -15.99 -13.45
N GLY A 30 -2.92 -17.11 -13.05
CA GLY A 30 -2.64 -18.22 -13.96
C GLY A 30 -1.71 -17.76 -15.09
N ASP A 31 -2.15 -17.95 -16.35
CA ASP A 31 -1.37 -17.57 -17.53
C ASP A 31 -1.52 -16.08 -17.91
N LEU A 32 -2.43 -15.35 -17.23
CA LEU A 32 -2.68 -13.94 -17.53
C LEU A 32 -1.75 -13.04 -16.71
N THR A 33 -0.84 -12.32 -17.35
CA THR A 33 -0.07 -11.24 -16.73
C THR A 33 -0.91 -9.96 -16.74
N VAL A 34 -1.22 -9.44 -15.54
CA VAL A 34 -2.06 -8.25 -15.34
C VAL A 34 -1.21 -7.01 -15.07
N LEU A 35 -0.13 -7.18 -14.31
CA LEU A 35 0.91 -6.17 -14.16
C LEU A 35 2.21 -6.78 -14.70
N ASP A 36 2.86 -6.08 -15.62
CA ASP A 36 4.09 -6.54 -16.26
C ASP A 36 5.20 -5.52 -16.00
N GLN A 37 6.12 -5.84 -15.11
CA GLN A 37 7.26 -5.01 -14.72
C GLN A 37 6.88 -3.55 -14.46
N LEU A 38 5.74 -3.34 -13.77
CA LEU A 38 5.23 -2.01 -13.48
C LEU A 38 6.25 -1.21 -12.66
N ASN A 39 6.61 -0.03 -13.18
CA ASN A 39 7.39 0.99 -12.49
C ASN A 39 6.51 2.24 -12.32
N LEU A 40 6.34 2.69 -11.07
CA LEU A 40 5.52 3.84 -10.73
C LEU A 40 6.08 4.46 -9.47
N ASP A 41 6.36 5.76 -9.51
CA ASP A 41 6.73 6.55 -8.35
C ASP A 41 5.61 7.56 -8.05
N VAL A 42 5.33 7.79 -6.77
CA VAL A 42 4.39 8.80 -6.28
C VAL A 42 5.11 9.62 -5.21
N SER A 43 5.24 10.91 -5.45
CA SER A 43 5.89 11.85 -4.54
C SER A 43 4.94 12.32 -3.43
N GLU A 44 5.49 12.92 -2.37
CA GLU A 44 4.68 13.51 -1.30
C GLU A 44 3.77 14.62 -1.85
N GLY A 45 2.49 14.58 -1.48
CA GLY A 45 1.47 15.53 -1.95
C GLY A 45 1.04 15.36 -3.40
N GLU A 46 1.59 14.39 -4.14
CA GLU A 46 1.22 14.13 -5.51
C GLU A 46 -0.12 13.39 -5.61
N MET A 47 -0.94 13.78 -6.60
CA MET A 47 -2.17 13.07 -6.96
C MET A 47 -1.96 12.33 -8.29
N VAL A 48 -2.00 11.01 -8.25
CA VAL A 48 -1.86 10.14 -9.42
C VAL A 48 -3.22 9.54 -9.81
N SER A 49 -3.59 9.66 -11.08
CA SER A 49 -4.79 9.05 -11.64
C SER A 49 -4.42 7.92 -12.59
N ILE A 50 -4.98 6.72 -12.36
CA ILE A 50 -4.79 5.56 -13.23
C ILE A 50 -6.00 5.41 -14.13
N ILE A 51 -5.81 5.58 -15.45
CA ILE A 51 -6.87 5.55 -16.46
C ILE A 51 -6.64 4.34 -17.38
N GLY A 52 -7.73 3.74 -17.86
CA GLY A 52 -7.68 2.62 -18.81
C GLY A 52 -9.00 1.85 -18.86
N PRO A 53 -9.18 0.95 -19.83
CA PRO A 53 -10.39 0.14 -19.99
C PRO A 53 -10.62 -0.80 -18.80
N SER A 54 -11.82 -1.38 -18.71
CA SER A 54 -12.12 -2.42 -17.72
C SER A 54 -11.17 -3.61 -17.94
N GLY A 55 -10.68 -4.18 -16.84
CA GLY A 55 -9.74 -5.32 -16.89
C GLY A 55 -8.26 -4.94 -17.11
N SER A 56 -7.90 -3.66 -17.29
CA SER A 56 -6.51 -3.24 -17.52
C SER A 56 -5.60 -3.25 -16.29
N GLY A 57 -6.02 -3.83 -15.18
CA GLY A 57 -5.19 -3.96 -13.97
C GLY A 57 -5.22 -2.78 -13.00
N LYS A 58 -6.00 -1.70 -13.25
CA LYS A 58 -6.07 -0.51 -12.35
C LYS A 58 -6.35 -0.87 -10.90
N THR A 59 -7.39 -1.68 -10.69
CA THR A 59 -7.75 -2.15 -9.36
C THR A 59 -6.67 -3.06 -8.76
N THR A 60 -5.97 -3.84 -9.60
CA THR A 60 -4.88 -4.71 -9.16
C THR A 60 -3.71 -3.89 -8.59
N VAL A 61 -3.35 -2.74 -9.21
CA VAL A 61 -2.33 -1.83 -8.65
C VAL A 61 -2.69 -1.41 -7.23
N LEU A 62 -3.94 -0.98 -6.99
CA LEU A 62 -4.39 -0.61 -5.65
C LEU A 62 -4.41 -1.81 -4.70
N ARG A 63 -4.84 -3.00 -5.16
CA ARG A 63 -4.93 -4.20 -4.33
C ARG A 63 -3.57 -4.70 -3.88
N VAL A 64 -2.54 -4.65 -4.74
CA VAL A 64 -1.17 -5.05 -4.36
C VAL A 64 -0.55 -4.02 -3.42
N LEU A 65 -0.81 -2.72 -3.61
CA LEU A 65 -0.38 -1.66 -2.68
C LEU A 65 -0.99 -1.85 -1.29
N MET A 66 -2.28 -2.22 -1.22
CA MET A 66 -2.97 -2.52 0.03
C MET A 66 -2.63 -3.89 0.61
N THR A 67 -1.75 -4.64 -0.05
CA THR A 67 -1.42 -6.04 0.32
C THR A 67 -2.64 -6.96 0.43
N LEU A 68 -3.70 -6.64 -0.31
CA LEU A 68 -4.88 -7.50 -0.51
C LEU A 68 -4.63 -8.59 -1.56
N GLU A 69 -3.59 -8.38 -2.38
CA GLU A 69 -3.06 -9.33 -3.36
C GLU A 69 -1.54 -9.40 -3.21
N THR A 70 -0.98 -10.57 -3.41
CA THR A 70 0.48 -10.76 -3.49
C THR A 70 0.98 -10.41 -4.88
N ILE A 71 2.21 -9.94 -4.97
CA ILE A 71 2.93 -9.80 -6.24
C ILE A 71 3.70 -11.09 -6.54
N ASP A 72 4.02 -11.31 -7.82
CA ASP A 72 4.80 -12.48 -8.26
C ASP A 72 6.28 -12.12 -8.46
N ASP A 73 6.59 -10.84 -8.74
CA ASP A 73 7.95 -10.33 -8.90
C ASP A 73 8.02 -8.83 -8.62
N GLY A 74 9.23 -8.32 -8.37
CA GLY A 74 9.48 -6.92 -8.04
C GLY A 74 9.29 -6.57 -6.57
N VAL A 75 9.34 -5.29 -6.24
CA VAL A 75 9.19 -4.78 -4.86
C VAL A 75 8.33 -3.52 -4.86
N ILE A 76 7.47 -3.38 -3.86
CA ILE A 76 6.75 -2.13 -3.57
C ILE A 76 7.37 -1.53 -2.32
N TYR A 77 7.69 -0.23 -2.38
CA TYR A 77 8.18 0.55 -1.24
C TYR A 77 7.14 1.59 -0.83
N VAL A 78 7.02 1.81 0.48
CA VAL A 78 6.20 2.87 1.09
C VAL A 78 7.07 3.57 2.13
N ASP A 79 7.22 4.88 2.02
CA ASP A 79 8.12 5.70 2.86
C ASP A 79 9.55 5.10 2.92
N GLY A 80 10.09 4.73 1.76
CA GLY A 80 11.42 4.11 1.61
C GLY A 80 11.54 2.69 2.17
N LYS A 81 10.47 2.11 2.75
CA LYS A 81 10.48 0.77 3.33
C LYS A 81 9.82 -0.23 2.37
N PRO A 82 10.43 -1.41 2.14
CA PRO A 82 9.81 -2.43 1.30
C PRO A 82 8.53 -2.96 1.95
N LEU A 83 7.40 -2.84 1.24
CA LEU A 83 6.09 -3.28 1.72
C LEU A 83 5.91 -4.79 1.62
N THR A 84 6.28 -5.36 0.46
CA THR A 84 6.07 -6.78 0.14
C THR A 84 7.20 -7.67 0.64
N HIS A 85 8.30 -7.06 1.02
CA HIS A 85 9.48 -7.72 1.58
C HIS A 85 9.90 -7.02 2.86
N MET A 86 10.68 -7.70 3.68
CA MET A 86 11.35 -7.12 4.84
C MET A 86 12.83 -7.49 4.81
N GLU A 87 13.66 -6.60 5.32
CA GLU A 87 15.08 -6.87 5.42
C GLU A 87 15.36 -7.78 6.63
N ARG A 88 16.07 -8.87 6.38
CA ARG A 88 16.56 -9.77 7.42
C ARG A 88 18.01 -10.13 7.13
N ASN A 89 18.93 -9.69 7.98
CA ASN A 89 20.38 -9.90 7.81
C ASN A 89 20.94 -9.39 6.47
N GLY A 90 20.46 -8.23 6.00
CA GLY A 90 20.88 -7.64 4.72
C GLY A 90 20.29 -8.28 3.46
N VAL A 91 19.32 -9.18 3.62
CA VAL A 91 18.62 -9.84 2.50
C VAL A 91 17.14 -9.53 2.57
N LEU A 92 16.54 -9.20 1.42
CA LEU A 92 15.08 -9.03 1.30
C LEU A 92 14.40 -10.41 1.30
N VAL A 93 13.53 -10.62 2.27
CA VAL A 93 12.69 -11.83 2.37
C VAL A 93 11.21 -11.43 2.34
N PRO A 94 10.29 -12.29 1.91
CA PRO A 94 8.86 -11.99 1.95
C PRO A 94 8.41 -11.52 3.33
N SER A 95 7.59 -10.47 3.37
CA SER A 95 7.07 -9.88 4.60
C SER A 95 6.17 -10.86 5.36
N ASP A 96 6.36 -10.94 6.67
CA ASP A 96 5.44 -11.68 7.53
C ASP A 96 4.15 -10.88 7.85
N ALA A 97 3.15 -11.56 8.40
CA ALA A 97 1.84 -10.95 8.69
C ALA A 97 1.92 -9.80 9.72
N ARG A 98 2.90 -9.83 10.63
CA ARG A 98 3.10 -8.78 11.63
C ARG A 98 3.64 -7.52 10.98
N TYR A 99 4.65 -7.66 10.13
CA TYR A 99 5.23 -6.56 9.37
C TYR A 99 4.19 -5.90 8.44
N LEU A 100 3.44 -6.71 7.68
CA LEU A 100 2.37 -6.21 6.81
C LEU A 100 1.29 -5.44 7.57
N ARG A 101 0.90 -5.90 8.76
CA ARG A 101 -0.07 -5.19 9.59
C ARG A 101 0.45 -3.81 10.01
N GLN A 102 1.73 -3.71 10.36
CA GLN A 102 2.36 -2.45 10.74
C GLN A 102 2.44 -1.49 9.54
N MET A 103 2.82 -1.97 8.37
CA MET A 103 2.90 -1.16 7.15
C MET A 103 1.53 -0.63 6.72
N ARG A 104 0.47 -1.45 6.81
CA ARG A 104 -0.91 -1.07 6.47
C ARG A 104 -1.47 0.07 7.30
N GLN A 105 -0.97 0.32 8.51
CA GLN A 105 -1.43 1.42 9.34
C GLN A 105 -1.21 2.80 8.70
N ASN A 106 -0.24 2.90 7.80
CA ASN A 106 0.12 4.14 7.10
C ASN A 106 -0.57 4.28 5.73
N ILE A 107 -1.37 3.29 5.31
CA ILE A 107 -2.01 3.27 3.99
C ILE A 107 -3.52 3.22 4.17
N GLY A 108 -4.23 4.26 3.74
CA GLY A 108 -5.69 4.29 3.72
C GLY A 108 -6.24 3.91 2.34
N MET A 109 -7.40 3.26 2.30
CA MET A 109 -8.14 2.98 1.06
C MET A 109 -9.58 3.41 1.19
N CYS A 110 -10.06 4.19 0.22
CA CYS A 110 -11.47 4.48 0.06
C CYS A 110 -12.05 3.53 -0.99
N PHE A 111 -12.99 2.69 -0.58
CA PHE A 111 -13.68 1.76 -1.49
C PHE A 111 -14.82 2.44 -2.24
N GLN A 112 -15.16 1.93 -3.42
CA GLN A 112 -16.24 2.46 -4.25
C GLN A 112 -17.61 2.48 -3.54
N HIS A 113 -17.88 1.52 -2.68
CA HIS A 113 -19.12 1.40 -1.90
C HIS A 113 -18.98 1.86 -0.44
N PHE A 114 -17.89 2.61 -0.14
CA PHE A 114 -17.57 3.13 1.20
C PHE A 114 -17.39 2.05 2.29
N ASN A 115 -17.97 0.89 2.17
CA ASN A 115 -17.90 -0.27 3.10
C ASN A 115 -18.18 0.10 4.56
N LEU A 116 -19.18 0.94 4.78
CA LEU A 116 -19.60 1.34 6.11
C LEU A 116 -20.28 0.19 6.84
N PHE A 117 -20.12 0.14 8.14
CA PHE A 117 -20.86 -0.76 9.01
C PHE A 117 -22.31 -0.26 9.14
N PRO A 118 -23.32 -0.97 8.58
CA PRO A 118 -24.68 -0.46 8.48
C PRO A 118 -25.42 -0.37 9.83
N HIS A 119 -24.92 -1.04 10.86
CA HIS A 119 -25.44 -1.02 12.22
C HIS A 119 -24.81 0.08 13.10
N MET A 120 -23.86 0.85 12.55
CA MET A 120 -23.15 1.93 13.22
C MET A 120 -23.58 3.28 12.67
N THR A 121 -23.57 4.30 13.51
CA THR A 121 -23.75 5.70 13.12
C THR A 121 -22.54 6.18 12.28
N ALA A 122 -22.66 7.34 11.63
CA ALA A 122 -21.54 7.96 10.91
C ALA A 122 -20.35 8.19 11.84
N LEU A 123 -20.60 8.74 13.02
CA LEU A 123 -19.57 8.99 14.05
C LEU A 123 -18.84 7.69 14.45
N GLU A 124 -19.59 6.61 14.73
CA GLU A 124 -19.02 5.32 15.10
C GLU A 124 -18.18 4.73 13.96
N ASN A 125 -18.64 4.83 12.71
CA ASN A 125 -17.86 4.41 11.54
C ASN A 125 -16.53 5.18 11.43
N CYS A 126 -16.55 6.50 11.67
CA CYS A 126 -15.32 7.31 11.65
C CYS A 126 -14.35 6.97 12.79
N MET A 127 -14.86 6.53 13.93
CA MET A 127 -14.05 6.19 15.10
C MET A 127 -13.39 4.81 15.00
N GLU A 128 -13.91 3.89 14.17
CA GLU A 128 -13.51 2.47 14.16
C GLU A 128 -12.02 2.32 13.80
N GLY A 129 -11.56 2.96 12.73
CA GLY A 129 -10.17 2.94 12.31
C GLY A 129 -9.22 3.51 13.38
N PRO A 130 -9.43 4.74 13.87
CA PRO A 130 -8.64 5.35 14.93
C PRO A 130 -8.51 4.49 16.19
N VAL A 131 -9.60 3.90 16.67
CA VAL A 131 -9.59 3.09 17.89
C VAL A 131 -8.87 1.76 17.67
N TYR A 132 -9.24 1.00 16.63
CA TYR A 132 -8.76 -0.37 16.47
C TYR A 132 -7.46 -0.52 15.69
N SER A 133 -7.16 0.42 14.79
CA SER A 133 -5.95 0.36 13.96
C SER A 133 -4.83 1.26 14.50
N LEU A 134 -5.17 2.45 15.01
CA LEU A 134 -4.20 3.42 15.52
C LEU A 134 -4.03 3.38 17.05
N GLY A 135 -4.87 2.61 17.75
CA GLY A 135 -4.79 2.47 19.20
C GLY A 135 -5.19 3.74 19.98
N MET A 136 -5.95 4.65 19.36
CA MET A 136 -6.46 5.85 20.03
C MET A 136 -7.49 5.47 21.10
N THR A 137 -7.59 6.27 22.16
CA THR A 137 -8.71 6.14 23.11
C THR A 137 -10.02 6.50 22.41
N LYS A 138 -11.14 5.98 22.91
CA LYS A 138 -12.46 6.31 22.37
C LYS A 138 -12.76 7.81 22.42
N GLN A 139 -12.27 8.50 23.45
CA GLN A 139 -12.46 9.93 23.60
C GLN A 139 -11.73 10.72 22.50
N GLU A 140 -10.44 10.45 22.30
CA GLU A 140 -9.62 11.08 21.25
C GLU A 140 -10.18 10.80 19.86
N ALA A 141 -10.57 9.54 19.60
CA ALA A 141 -11.16 9.14 18.33
C ALA A 141 -12.49 9.88 18.06
N ARG A 142 -13.31 10.08 19.11
CA ARG A 142 -14.57 10.82 19.02
C ARG A 142 -14.34 12.29 18.70
N GLU A 143 -13.50 12.97 19.46
CA GLU A 143 -13.16 14.38 19.23
C GLU A 143 -12.67 14.60 17.79
N ARG A 144 -11.75 13.76 17.33
CA ARG A 144 -11.24 13.82 15.95
C ARG A 144 -12.33 13.55 14.90
N ALA A 145 -13.24 12.61 15.15
CA ALA A 145 -14.31 12.29 14.21
C ALA A 145 -15.38 13.40 14.16
N GLU A 146 -15.70 14.03 15.30
CA GLU A 146 -16.62 15.18 15.36
C GLU A 146 -16.06 16.40 14.63
N ASP A 147 -14.75 16.63 14.65
CA ASP A 147 -14.08 17.71 13.91
C ASP A 147 -14.10 17.49 12.38
N LEU A 148 -14.28 16.25 11.91
CA LEU A 148 -14.25 15.90 10.48
C LEU A 148 -15.65 15.75 9.86
N LEU A 149 -16.71 15.65 10.66
CA LEU A 149 -18.11 15.49 10.23
C LEU A 149 -18.84 16.82 10.16
#